data_7215b10e9f1f493f62e87f75e983ac3e
#
_entry.id   7215b10e9f1f493f62e87f75e983ac3e
#
_cell.length_a   1.000
_cell.length_b   1.000
_cell.length_c   1.000
_cell.angle_alpha   90.00
_cell.angle_beta   90.00
_cell.angle_gamma   90.00
#
_symmetry.space_group_name_H-M   'P 1'
#
loop_
_entity.id
_entity.type
_entity.pdbx_description
1 polymer ?
#
loop_
_entity_poly.entity_id
_entity_poly.type
_entity_poly.pdbx_seq_one_letter_code
_entity_poly.pdbx_strand_id
1 'polypeptide(L)'
;MWEAPARILGILSLTVGLTWGGATLGQVTAGSTTDVTASSTTDPTGGIDMRLSDLMLGEHSGTQALDYNRLQRLGRPFDRNAPRDEPVLPTAAELDALPHRSGGEAWACLTEALYFEARGESIAGQMAVAEVILNRVDSVRYPDTVCDVINQGTGRRFACQFTYTCDGRAETMTDARMERRLGQIAHMMLEGAPRQLTDGATHYHANWVNPSWARLFPQTAEIGVHRFYRRPAQ
;
A
#
# COMPACT_ATOMS: atom_id res chain seq x y z
N MET A 1 17.93 -53.03 -20.43
CA MET A 1 16.87 -53.90 -20.86
C MET A 1 15.62 -53.51 -20.06
N TRP A 2 14.73 -52.76 -20.62
CA TRP A 2 13.45 -53.09 -21.22
C TRP A 2 12.89 -51.89 -21.98
N GLU A 3 12.23 -52.25 -23.05
CA GLU A 3 11.83 -51.55 -24.24
C GLU A 3 10.61 -50.63 -24.04
N ALA A 4 10.59 -49.64 -24.91
CA ALA A 4 9.40 -48.85 -25.23
C ALA A 4 8.46 -49.62 -26.20
N PRO A 5 7.21 -49.25 -26.29
CA PRO A 5 6.58 -49.21 -27.59
C PRO A 5 6.01 -47.86 -28.00
N ALA A 6 6.00 -47.75 -29.34
CA ALA A 6 5.75 -46.63 -30.18
C ALA A 6 4.27 -46.31 -30.44
N ARG A 7 4.07 -45.03 -30.85
CA ARG A 7 3.19 -44.51 -31.90
C ARG A 7 1.67 -44.78 -31.84
N ILE A 8 0.90 -43.69 -31.89
CA ILE A 8 -0.13 -43.51 -32.92
C ILE A 8 -0.19 -42.02 -33.29
N LEU A 9 0.06 -41.72 -34.57
CA LEU A 9 -0.27 -40.45 -35.26
C LEU A 9 -1.77 -40.41 -35.51
N GLY A 10 -2.43 -39.34 -35.09
CA GLY A 10 -3.76 -39.00 -35.54
C GLY A 10 -3.72 -37.62 -36.21
N ILE A 11 -3.72 -37.62 -37.54
CA ILE A 11 -3.91 -36.41 -38.35
C ILE A 11 -5.40 -36.17 -38.41
N LEU A 12 -5.88 -35.05 -37.93
CA LEU A 12 -7.23 -34.56 -38.18
C LEU A 12 -7.14 -33.20 -38.84
N SER A 13 -7.52 -33.18 -40.09
CA SER A 13 -7.67 -32.00 -40.93
C SER A 13 -8.78 -31.12 -40.43
N LEU A 14 -8.49 -29.83 -40.22
CA LEU A 14 -9.48 -28.84 -39.87
C LEU A 14 -9.70 -27.90 -41.05
N THR A 15 -10.90 -27.94 -41.57
CA THR A 15 -11.43 -27.10 -42.67
C THR A 15 -11.63 -25.67 -42.17
N VAL A 16 -11.06 -24.72 -42.91
CA VAL A 16 -11.24 -23.29 -42.73
C VAL A 16 -12.63 -22.89 -43.23
N GLY A 17 -13.45 -22.45 -42.32
CA GLY A 17 -14.72 -21.76 -42.66
C GLY A 17 -14.56 -20.25 -42.45
N LEU A 18 -14.39 -19.51 -43.55
CA LEU A 18 -14.52 -18.05 -43.55
C LEU A 18 -16.02 -17.72 -43.55
N THR A 19 -16.51 -17.14 -42.45
CA THR A 19 -17.79 -16.43 -42.44
C THR A 19 -17.55 -14.94 -42.35
N TRP A 20 -17.84 -14.24 -43.41
CA TRP A 20 -17.98 -12.79 -43.43
C TRP A 20 -19.27 -12.42 -42.68
N GLY A 21 -19.15 -11.85 -41.50
CA GLY A 21 -20.25 -11.25 -40.74
C GLY A 21 -20.22 -9.75 -40.93
N GLY A 22 -21.27 -9.21 -41.50
CA GLY A 22 -21.41 -7.80 -41.88
C GLY A 22 -21.39 -6.84 -40.68
N ALA A 23 -20.80 -5.70 -40.90
CA ALA A 23 -20.88 -4.53 -40.05
C ALA A 23 -22.31 -4.00 -40.02
N THR A 24 -22.99 -4.12 -38.91
CA THR A 24 -24.24 -3.38 -38.68
C THR A 24 -23.88 -1.99 -38.19
N LEU A 25 -24.08 -1.02 -39.08
CA LEU A 25 -24.12 0.41 -38.75
C LEU A 25 -25.28 0.63 -37.77
N GLY A 26 -24.94 0.94 -36.50
CA GLY A 26 -25.95 1.39 -35.56
C GLY A 26 -26.51 2.73 -35.98
N GLN A 27 -27.81 2.72 -36.35
CA GLN A 27 -28.56 3.95 -36.58
C GLN A 27 -28.69 4.71 -35.27
N VAL A 28 -28.07 5.90 -35.23
CA VAL A 28 -28.37 6.90 -34.20
C VAL A 28 -29.76 7.45 -34.53
N THR A 29 -30.77 7.02 -33.79
CA THR A 29 -32.08 7.67 -33.79
C THR A 29 -31.94 9.06 -33.18
N ALA A 30 -32.07 10.08 -34.02
CA ALA A 30 -32.19 11.46 -33.57
C ALA A 30 -33.50 11.58 -32.78
N GLY A 31 -33.33 11.68 -31.44
CA GLY A 31 -34.43 12.05 -30.55
C GLY A 31 -34.86 13.50 -30.84
N SER A 32 -36.14 13.66 -30.86
CA SER A 32 -36.90 14.88 -31.09
C SER A 32 -36.30 16.09 -30.36
N THR A 33 -35.95 17.11 -31.10
CA THR A 33 -35.63 18.44 -30.59
C THR A 33 -36.90 19.07 -30.05
N THR A 34 -37.04 19.10 -28.73
CA THR A 34 -37.92 20.07 -28.10
C THR A 34 -37.20 21.41 -28.16
N ASP A 35 -37.84 22.40 -28.77
CA ASP A 35 -37.41 23.77 -28.81
C ASP A 35 -37.04 24.30 -27.44
N VAL A 36 -35.75 24.35 -27.15
CA VAL A 36 -35.22 25.20 -26.10
C VAL A 36 -34.91 26.55 -26.75
N THR A 37 -35.82 27.51 -26.56
CA THR A 37 -35.58 28.91 -26.86
C THR A 37 -34.28 29.32 -26.21
N ALA A 38 -33.24 29.42 -27.00
CA ALA A 38 -31.94 29.91 -26.57
C ALA A 38 -32.06 31.38 -26.20
N SER A 39 -32.23 31.66 -24.92
CA SER A 39 -31.91 32.97 -24.37
C SER A 39 -30.38 33.04 -24.24
N SER A 40 -29.75 33.61 -25.25
CA SER A 40 -28.34 33.86 -25.29
C SER A 40 -28.00 35.05 -24.40
N THR A 41 -27.81 34.77 -23.10
CA THR A 41 -26.98 35.61 -22.25
C THR A 41 -25.77 34.75 -21.88
N THR A 42 -24.77 34.80 -22.72
CA THR A 42 -23.43 34.30 -22.43
C THR A 42 -22.80 35.22 -21.39
N ASP A 43 -23.11 35.00 -20.14
CA ASP A 43 -22.35 35.56 -19.04
C ASP A 43 -21.15 34.62 -18.81
N PRO A 44 -19.91 35.03 -19.18
CA PRO A 44 -18.73 34.20 -18.99
C PRO A 44 -18.37 34.01 -17.52
N THR A 45 -19.03 34.74 -16.62
CA THR A 45 -18.75 34.67 -15.17
C THR A 45 -19.60 33.63 -14.44
N GLY A 46 -20.78 33.28 -14.94
CA GLY A 46 -21.70 32.34 -14.28
C GLY A 46 -21.12 30.91 -14.14
N GLY A 47 -20.26 30.50 -15.06
CA GLY A 47 -19.57 29.21 -14.95
C GLY A 47 -18.41 29.19 -13.94
N ILE A 48 -17.83 30.36 -13.68
CA ILE A 48 -16.76 30.53 -12.69
C ILE A 48 -17.33 30.56 -11.28
N ASP A 49 -18.44 31.26 -11.10
CA ASP A 49 -19.11 31.39 -9.79
C ASP A 49 -19.65 30.03 -9.30
N MET A 50 -20.23 29.19 -10.17
CA MET A 50 -20.62 27.84 -9.79
C MET A 50 -19.43 26.96 -9.38
N ARG A 51 -18.34 26.99 -10.14
CA ARG A 51 -17.13 26.22 -9.83
C ARG A 51 -16.45 26.71 -8.55
N LEU A 52 -16.44 28.02 -8.32
CA LEU A 52 -15.92 28.62 -7.09
C LEU A 52 -16.79 28.23 -5.88
N SER A 53 -18.10 28.27 -6.03
CA SER A 53 -19.03 27.83 -4.99
C SER A 53 -18.89 26.35 -4.65
N ASP A 54 -18.75 25.47 -5.66
CA ASP A 54 -18.51 24.04 -5.46
C ASP A 54 -17.16 23.79 -4.77
N LEU A 55 -16.11 24.51 -5.13
CA LEU A 55 -14.82 24.41 -4.47
C LEU A 55 -14.88 24.89 -3.02
N MET A 56 -15.54 26.02 -2.74
CA MET A 56 -15.69 26.54 -1.38
C MET A 56 -16.58 25.63 -0.52
N LEU A 57 -17.63 25.03 -1.09
CA LEU A 57 -18.44 24.01 -0.39
C LEU A 57 -17.65 22.74 -0.12
N GLY A 58 -16.79 22.32 -1.05
CA GLY A 58 -15.90 21.18 -0.88
C GLY A 58 -14.85 21.43 0.21
N GLU A 59 -14.26 22.62 0.26
CA GLU A 59 -13.34 23.02 1.33
C GLU A 59 -14.03 23.10 2.68
N HIS A 60 -15.25 23.66 2.73
CA HIS A 60 -16.01 23.77 3.96
C HIS A 60 -16.42 22.40 4.52
N SER A 61 -16.82 21.47 3.66
CA SER A 61 -17.10 20.08 4.03
C SER A 61 -15.85 19.34 4.51
N GLY A 62 -14.71 19.56 3.85
CA GLY A 62 -13.44 18.96 4.22
C GLY A 62 -12.92 19.47 5.58
N THR A 63 -13.11 20.75 5.87
CA THR A 63 -12.70 21.34 7.16
C THR A 63 -13.66 20.99 8.31
N GLN A 64 -14.95 20.81 8.05
CA GLN A 64 -15.91 20.33 9.05
C GLN A 64 -15.71 18.85 9.42
N ALA A 65 -15.14 18.04 8.51
CA ALA A 65 -14.81 16.66 8.78
C ALA A 65 -13.51 16.51 9.62
N LEU A 66 -12.76 17.60 9.81
CA LEU A 66 -11.57 17.60 10.66
C LEU A 66 -11.98 17.81 12.12
N ASP A 67 -11.65 16.83 12.96
CA ASP A 67 -11.78 16.98 14.42
C ASP A 67 -11.11 18.30 14.88
N TYR A 68 -11.77 19.03 15.78
CA TYR A 68 -11.28 20.28 16.36
C TYR A 68 -9.83 20.17 16.87
N ASN A 69 -9.49 19.03 17.48
CA ASN A 69 -8.14 18.76 17.94
C ASN A 69 -7.13 18.64 16.79
N ARG A 70 -7.56 18.18 15.63
CA ARG A 70 -6.73 18.11 14.43
C ARG A 70 -6.49 19.48 13.82
N LEU A 71 -7.53 20.34 13.80
CA LEU A 71 -7.39 21.74 13.36
C LEU A 71 -6.46 22.54 14.27
N GLN A 72 -6.58 22.36 15.59
CA GLN A 72 -5.67 22.98 16.55
C GLN A 72 -4.22 22.55 16.36
N ARG A 73 -3.97 21.29 16.02
CA ARG A 73 -2.62 20.78 15.74
C ARG A 73 -2.03 21.37 14.45
N LEU A 74 -2.85 21.52 13.39
CA LEU A 74 -2.42 22.11 12.13
C LEU A 74 -2.14 23.62 12.24
N GLY A 75 -2.80 24.33 13.16
CA GLY A 75 -2.63 25.77 13.41
C GLY A 75 -1.46 26.10 14.36
N ARG A 76 -0.80 25.12 14.96
CA ARG A 76 0.35 25.38 15.84
C ARG A 76 1.60 25.66 15.00
N PRO A 77 2.42 26.68 15.35
CA PRO A 77 3.74 26.84 14.76
C PRO A 77 4.53 25.54 14.92
N PHE A 78 5.31 25.18 13.89
CA PHE A 78 6.13 23.97 13.93
C PHE A 78 7.18 24.11 15.04
N ASP A 79 6.92 23.50 16.18
CA ASP A 79 7.88 23.42 17.29
C ASP A 79 8.58 22.05 17.23
N ARG A 80 9.88 22.08 16.94
CA ARG A 80 10.72 20.86 16.90
C ARG A 80 10.83 20.16 18.27
N ASN A 81 10.54 20.88 19.35
CA ASN A 81 10.64 20.39 20.73
C ASN A 81 9.26 20.08 21.34
N ALA A 82 8.16 20.32 20.59
CA ALA A 82 6.84 19.94 21.09
C ALA A 82 6.81 18.44 21.37
N PRO A 83 6.22 18.00 22.51
CA PRO A 83 5.95 16.59 22.74
C PRO A 83 5.16 16.06 21.54
N ARG A 84 5.69 15.04 20.86
CA ARG A 84 4.93 14.36 19.82
C ARG A 84 3.74 13.73 20.51
N ASP A 85 2.52 14.05 20.06
CA ASP A 85 1.35 13.30 20.51
C ASP A 85 1.64 11.83 20.22
N GLU A 86 1.56 10.98 21.23
CA GLU A 86 1.73 9.54 21.02
C GLU A 86 0.69 9.08 19.99
N PRO A 87 1.08 8.32 18.97
CA PRO A 87 0.15 7.85 17.96
C PRO A 87 -0.92 6.97 18.62
N VAL A 88 -2.17 7.25 18.36
CA VAL A 88 -3.28 6.39 18.80
C VAL A 88 -3.25 5.14 17.93
N LEU A 89 -2.85 4.03 18.53
CA LEU A 89 -2.76 2.74 17.84
C LEU A 89 -4.00 1.89 18.18
N PRO A 90 -4.46 1.08 17.23
CA PRO A 90 -5.51 0.13 17.52
C PRO A 90 -5.02 -0.95 18.48
N THR A 91 -5.90 -1.47 19.29
CA THR A 91 -5.64 -2.66 20.10
C THR A 91 -5.77 -3.93 19.26
N ALA A 92 -5.17 -5.02 19.73
CA ALA A 92 -5.34 -6.32 19.10
C ALA A 92 -6.80 -6.78 19.02
N ALA A 93 -7.61 -6.43 20.03
CA ALA A 93 -9.04 -6.76 20.07
C ALA A 93 -9.83 -5.98 19.00
N GLU A 94 -9.51 -4.70 18.82
CA GLU A 94 -10.15 -3.87 17.78
C GLU A 94 -9.80 -4.40 16.39
N LEU A 95 -8.55 -4.74 16.12
CA LEU A 95 -8.14 -5.33 14.84
C LEU A 95 -8.83 -6.69 14.58
N ASP A 96 -8.92 -7.54 15.59
CA ASP A 96 -9.59 -8.85 15.48
C ASP A 96 -11.11 -8.74 15.28
N ALA A 97 -11.74 -7.64 15.72
CA ALA A 97 -13.16 -7.38 15.55
C ALA A 97 -13.53 -6.85 14.17
N LEU A 98 -12.54 -6.37 13.38
CA LEU A 98 -12.79 -5.88 12.03
C LEU A 98 -13.20 -7.04 11.09
N PRO A 99 -14.13 -6.79 10.14
CA PRO A 99 -14.48 -7.79 9.15
C PRO A 99 -13.25 -8.20 8.34
N HIS A 100 -13.18 -9.48 7.99
CA HIS A 100 -12.08 -9.97 7.16
C HIS A 100 -12.10 -9.28 5.80
N ARG A 101 -10.97 -8.72 5.42
CA ARG A 101 -10.74 -8.08 4.11
C ARG A 101 -9.54 -8.74 3.46
N SER A 102 -9.66 -9.09 2.20
CA SER A 102 -8.53 -9.43 1.34
C SER A 102 -8.16 -8.20 0.50
N GLY A 103 -6.94 -8.15 0.02
CA GLY A 103 -6.45 -7.04 -0.79
C GLY A 103 -5.80 -7.51 -2.08
N GLY A 104 -5.22 -6.56 -2.81
CA GLY A 104 -4.40 -6.83 -3.97
C GLY A 104 -2.98 -7.30 -3.59
N GLU A 105 -2.10 -7.34 -4.60
CA GLU A 105 -0.74 -7.85 -4.46
C GLU A 105 0.06 -7.13 -3.36
N ALA A 106 0.03 -5.79 -3.32
CA ALA A 106 0.73 -5.02 -2.29
C ALA A 106 0.29 -5.38 -0.86
N TRP A 107 -1.02 -5.64 -0.67
CA TRP A 107 -1.55 -6.10 0.61
C TRP A 107 -1.04 -7.49 0.97
N ALA A 108 -1.03 -8.42 0.01
CA ALA A 108 -0.55 -9.78 0.23
C ALA A 108 0.94 -9.78 0.62
N CYS A 109 1.78 -9.07 -0.15
CA CYS A 109 3.19 -8.93 0.15
C CYS A 109 3.44 -8.29 1.53
N LEU A 110 2.72 -7.20 1.86
CA LEU A 110 2.90 -6.54 3.15
C LEU A 110 2.45 -7.41 4.31
N THR A 111 1.32 -8.12 4.19
CA THR A 111 0.82 -9.04 5.21
C THR A 111 1.82 -10.17 5.47
N GLU A 112 2.36 -10.77 4.43
CA GLU A 112 3.37 -11.81 4.51
C GLU A 112 4.64 -11.30 5.19
N ALA A 113 5.17 -10.16 4.76
CA ALA A 113 6.36 -9.57 5.38
C ALA A 113 6.16 -9.29 6.88
N LEU A 114 5.01 -8.74 7.27
CA LEU A 114 4.68 -8.52 8.68
C LEU A 114 4.57 -9.84 9.46
N TYR A 115 4.08 -10.90 8.83
CA TYR A 115 3.97 -12.20 9.47
C TYR A 115 5.35 -12.80 9.78
N PHE A 116 6.29 -12.75 8.86
CA PHE A 116 7.61 -13.34 9.07
C PHE A 116 8.54 -12.45 9.90
N GLU A 117 8.43 -11.13 9.78
CA GLU A 117 9.34 -10.18 10.43
C GLU A 117 8.84 -9.67 11.78
N ALA A 118 7.52 -9.58 12.00
CA ALA A 118 6.98 -8.83 13.13
C ALA A 118 5.83 -9.52 13.88
N ARG A 119 5.45 -10.75 13.56
CA ARG A 119 4.30 -11.41 14.22
C ARG A 119 4.42 -11.51 15.74
N GLY A 120 5.64 -11.57 16.28
CA GLY A 120 5.92 -11.63 17.71
C GLY A 120 5.97 -10.28 18.40
N GLU A 121 5.87 -9.18 17.64
CA GLU A 121 5.93 -7.83 18.16
C GLU A 121 4.57 -7.32 18.66
N SER A 122 4.61 -6.24 19.44
CA SER A 122 3.42 -5.44 19.74
C SER A 122 2.82 -4.84 18.46
N ILE A 123 1.58 -4.35 18.53
CA ILE A 123 0.95 -3.64 17.39
C ILE A 123 1.83 -2.47 16.92
N ALA A 124 2.43 -1.73 17.87
CA ALA A 124 3.38 -0.67 17.54
C ALA A 124 4.59 -1.20 16.74
N GLY A 125 5.18 -2.33 17.13
CA GLY A 125 6.28 -2.95 16.42
C GLY A 125 5.90 -3.45 15.03
N GLN A 126 4.71 -4.05 14.89
CA GLN A 126 4.17 -4.50 13.61
C GLN A 126 3.94 -3.33 12.65
N MET A 127 3.33 -2.24 13.12
CA MET A 127 3.13 -1.03 12.33
C MET A 127 4.47 -0.33 12.01
N ALA A 128 5.42 -0.33 12.92
CA ALA A 128 6.75 0.24 12.68
C ALA A 128 7.51 -0.48 11.56
N VAL A 129 7.41 -1.81 11.47
CA VAL A 129 7.98 -2.57 10.34
C VAL A 129 7.27 -2.22 9.03
N ALA A 130 5.93 -2.10 9.04
CA ALA A 130 5.17 -1.64 7.87
C ALA A 130 5.61 -0.22 7.44
N GLU A 131 5.82 0.70 8.39
CA GLU A 131 6.34 2.05 8.09
C GLU A 131 7.67 2.00 7.34
N VAL A 132 8.62 1.16 7.79
CA VAL A 132 9.92 1.03 7.12
C VAL A 132 9.76 0.57 5.68
N ILE A 133 8.90 -0.42 5.42
CA ILE A 133 8.62 -0.90 4.05
C ILE A 133 8.05 0.23 3.20
N LEU A 134 7.05 0.95 3.68
CA LEU A 134 6.41 2.04 2.95
C LEU A 134 7.32 3.28 2.81
N ASN A 135 8.17 3.57 3.80
CA ASN A 135 9.18 4.63 3.68
C ASN A 135 10.22 4.31 2.60
N ARG A 136 10.51 3.03 2.36
CA ARG A 136 11.34 2.61 1.23
C ARG A 136 10.64 2.81 -0.09
N VAL A 137 9.37 2.39 -0.20
CA VAL A 137 8.56 2.61 -1.42
C VAL A 137 8.54 4.08 -1.82
N ASP A 138 8.41 4.99 -0.84
CA ASP A 138 8.41 6.44 -1.11
C ASP A 138 9.79 7.03 -1.42
N SER A 139 10.85 6.27 -1.25
CA SER A 139 12.22 6.76 -1.43
C SER A 139 12.79 6.34 -2.78
N VAL A 140 13.26 7.31 -3.55
CA VAL A 140 13.93 7.09 -4.86
C VAL A 140 15.15 6.13 -4.82
N ARG A 141 15.58 5.71 -3.65
CA ARG A 141 16.70 4.78 -3.44
C ARG A 141 16.30 3.32 -3.45
N TYR A 142 15.02 3.04 -3.40
CA TYR A 142 14.46 1.71 -3.31
C TYR A 142 13.47 1.49 -4.45
N PRO A 143 13.04 0.26 -4.68
CA PRO A 143 11.94 -0.01 -5.57
C PRO A 143 10.66 0.74 -5.16
N ASP A 144 9.81 1.04 -6.12
CA ASP A 144 8.60 1.86 -5.98
C ASP A 144 7.34 1.05 -5.69
N THR A 145 7.45 -0.27 -5.56
CA THR A 145 6.35 -1.13 -5.14
C THR A 145 6.66 -1.87 -3.83
N VAL A 146 5.61 -2.21 -3.08
CA VAL A 146 5.73 -2.95 -1.82
C VAL A 146 6.39 -4.31 -2.04
N CYS A 147 5.95 -5.04 -3.06
CA CYS A 147 6.47 -6.37 -3.36
C CYS A 147 7.94 -6.33 -3.78
N ASP A 148 8.34 -5.35 -4.60
CA ASP A 148 9.73 -5.23 -5.02
C ASP A 148 10.66 -4.79 -3.88
N VAL A 149 10.18 -3.94 -2.96
CA VAL A 149 10.93 -3.60 -1.73
C VAL A 149 11.15 -4.83 -0.88
N ILE A 150 10.13 -5.68 -0.71
CA ILE A 150 10.20 -6.90 0.10
C ILE A 150 11.13 -7.92 -0.57
N ASN A 151 10.99 -8.12 -1.87
CA ASN A 151 11.79 -9.09 -2.63
C ASN A 151 13.16 -8.56 -3.06
N GLN A 152 13.57 -7.37 -2.58
CA GLN A 152 14.85 -6.80 -2.96
C GLN A 152 16.02 -7.71 -2.59
N GLY A 153 16.77 -8.11 -3.60
CA GLY A 153 17.94 -8.99 -3.44
C GLY A 153 17.62 -10.49 -3.45
N THR A 154 16.37 -10.89 -3.50
CA THR A 154 15.95 -12.30 -3.65
C THR A 154 16.61 -12.94 -4.88
N GLY A 155 17.05 -14.19 -4.75
CA GLY A 155 17.80 -14.91 -5.79
C GLY A 155 19.29 -14.58 -5.85
N ARG A 156 19.81 -13.63 -5.08
CA ARG A 156 21.23 -13.33 -4.94
C ARG A 156 21.74 -13.75 -3.56
N ARG A 157 22.82 -14.51 -3.53
CA ARG A 157 23.39 -15.03 -2.28
C ARG A 157 23.73 -13.90 -1.29
N PHE A 158 23.22 -13.97 -0.07
CA PHE A 158 23.41 -13.00 1.02
C PHE A 158 22.95 -11.57 0.72
N ALA A 159 22.03 -11.37 -0.23
CA ALA A 159 21.57 -10.05 -0.64
C ALA A 159 20.10 -9.77 -0.34
N CYS A 160 19.37 -10.72 0.24
CA CYS A 160 17.95 -10.57 0.55
C CYS A 160 17.74 -9.50 1.62
N GLN A 161 16.85 -8.58 1.32
CA GLN A 161 16.49 -7.51 2.26
C GLN A 161 15.74 -8.07 3.47
N PHE A 162 14.90 -9.06 3.23
CA PHE A 162 14.18 -9.81 4.24
C PHE A 162 14.63 -11.27 4.18
N THR A 163 15.11 -11.80 5.30
CA THR A 163 15.80 -13.10 5.33
C THR A 163 14.87 -14.25 4.93
N TYR A 164 13.60 -14.18 5.30
CA TYR A 164 12.63 -15.22 5.01
C TYR A 164 12.44 -15.47 3.50
N THR A 165 12.60 -14.44 2.64
CA THR A 165 12.48 -14.61 1.19
C THR A 165 13.61 -15.43 0.55
N CYS A 166 14.61 -15.84 1.34
CA CYS A 166 15.83 -16.52 0.87
C CYS A 166 16.33 -17.62 1.81
N ASP A 167 15.59 -18.00 2.82
CA ASP A 167 15.99 -19.07 3.75
C ASP A 167 15.73 -20.48 3.20
N GLY A 168 15.10 -20.57 2.02
CA GLY A 168 14.78 -21.82 1.33
C GLY A 168 13.61 -22.59 1.94
N ARG A 169 12.84 -21.95 2.80
CA ARG A 169 11.61 -22.51 3.35
C ARG A 169 10.41 -21.97 2.58
N ALA A 170 9.29 -22.70 2.64
CA ALA A 170 8.05 -22.20 2.07
C ALA A 170 7.46 -21.10 2.99
N GLU A 171 7.06 -19.99 2.41
CA GLU A 171 6.43 -18.86 3.10
C GLU A 171 4.97 -19.20 3.45
N THR A 172 4.79 -20.14 4.40
CA THR A 172 3.45 -20.59 4.81
C THR A 172 3.05 -19.91 6.11
N MET A 173 2.02 -19.09 6.08
CA MET A 173 1.41 -18.49 7.26
C MET A 173 0.49 -19.52 7.92
N THR A 174 0.91 -20.09 9.05
CA THR A 174 0.17 -21.19 9.73
C THR A 174 -0.81 -20.71 10.80
N ASP A 175 -0.68 -19.46 11.27
CA ASP A 175 -1.60 -18.83 12.23
C ASP A 175 -2.58 -17.90 11.50
N ALA A 176 -3.75 -18.45 11.16
CA ALA A 176 -4.78 -17.71 10.45
C ALA A 176 -5.35 -16.49 11.23
N ARG A 177 -5.28 -16.49 12.57
CA ARG A 177 -5.70 -15.33 13.37
C ARG A 177 -4.68 -14.21 13.25
N MET A 178 -3.41 -14.55 13.36
CA MET A 178 -2.33 -13.57 13.21
C MET A 178 -2.28 -13.02 11.78
N GLU A 179 -2.41 -13.87 10.77
CA GLU A 179 -2.50 -13.47 9.36
C GLU A 179 -3.62 -12.44 9.15
N ARG A 180 -4.83 -12.71 9.66
CA ARG A 180 -5.96 -11.75 9.56
C ARG A 180 -5.63 -10.42 10.23
N ARG A 181 -5.07 -10.44 11.44
CA ARG A 181 -4.70 -9.21 12.16
C ARG A 181 -3.66 -8.40 11.41
N LEU A 182 -2.61 -9.04 10.93
CA LEU A 182 -1.57 -8.38 10.14
C LEU A 182 -2.10 -7.87 8.80
N GLY A 183 -3.06 -8.59 8.20
CA GLY A 183 -3.81 -8.12 7.03
C GLY A 183 -4.61 -6.84 7.29
N GLN A 184 -5.19 -6.67 8.50
CA GLN A 184 -5.85 -5.40 8.87
C GLN A 184 -4.82 -4.27 9.03
N ILE A 185 -3.68 -4.54 9.65
CA ILE A 185 -2.58 -3.56 9.73
C ILE A 185 -2.11 -3.17 8.32
N ALA A 186 -1.90 -4.15 7.44
CA ALA A 186 -1.50 -3.90 6.06
C ALA A 186 -2.52 -3.01 5.33
N HIS A 187 -3.83 -3.25 5.47
CA HIS A 187 -4.87 -2.38 4.91
C HIS A 187 -4.76 -0.96 5.44
N MET A 188 -4.72 -0.79 6.77
CA MET A 188 -4.62 0.53 7.38
C MET A 188 -3.42 1.31 6.87
N MET A 189 -2.27 0.67 6.79
CA MET A 189 -1.02 1.30 6.37
C MET A 189 -1.03 1.67 4.89
N LEU A 190 -1.57 0.81 4.02
CA LEU A 190 -1.72 1.06 2.58
C LEU A 190 -2.81 2.11 2.28
N GLU A 191 -3.83 2.22 3.11
CA GLU A 191 -4.89 3.24 3.03
C GLU A 191 -4.43 4.61 3.60
N GLY A 192 -3.19 4.73 4.05
CA GLY A 192 -2.58 6.00 4.45
C GLY A 192 -2.63 6.29 5.95
N ALA A 193 -2.67 5.28 6.81
CA ALA A 193 -2.49 5.49 8.25
C ALA A 193 -1.21 6.31 8.54
N PRO A 194 -1.24 7.22 9.54
CA PRO A 194 -0.10 8.06 9.87
C PRO A 194 1.15 7.23 10.19
N ARG A 195 2.28 7.55 9.58
CA ARG A 195 3.60 6.94 9.82
C ARG A 195 4.42 7.82 10.76
N GLN A 196 4.22 7.66 12.06
CA GLN A 196 4.81 8.52 13.11
C GLN A 196 5.69 7.75 14.09
N LEU A 197 5.74 6.42 13.98
CA LEU A 197 6.44 5.56 14.93
C LEU A 197 7.96 5.56 14.73
N THR A 198 8.41 5.59 13.47
CA THR A 198 9.81 5.37 13.13
C THR A 198 10.56 6.62 12.66
N ASP A 199 9.89 7.79 12.58
CA ASP A 199 10.48 9.05 12.10
C ASP A 199 11.20 8.90 10.74
N GLY A 200 10.55 8.23 9.80
CA GLY A 200 11.08 8.05 8.43
C GLY A 200 12.23 7.03 8.34
N ALA A 201 12.30 6.08 9.28
CA ALA A 201 13.29 5.01 9.20
C ALA A 201 13.13 4.18 7.93
N THR A 202 14.27 3.79 7.37
CA THR A 202 14.36 2.88 6.21
C THR A 202 15.17 1.61 6.54
N HIS A 203 15.69 1.51 7.76
CA HIS A 203 16.46 0.38 8.26
C HIS A 203 16.03 0.03 9.68
N TYR A 204 16.08 -1.24 10.01
CA TYR A 204 15.95 -1.72 11.39
C TYR A 204 16.78 -2.98 11.58
N HIS A 205 17.06 -3.31 12.82
CA HIS A 205 17.63 -4.59 13.24
C HIS A 205 17.15 -4.94 14.64
N ALA A 206 17.18 -6.22 14.97
CA ALA A 206 16.89 -6.69 16.29
C ALA A 206 18.00 -6.24 17.28
N ASN A 207 17.63 -5.91 18.51
CA ASN A 207 18.55 -5.31 19.51
C ASN A 207 19.73 -6.21 19.91
N TRP A 208 19.69 -7.51 19.61
CA TRP A 208 20.80 -8.44 19.80
C TRP A 208 21.73 -8.55 18.58
N VAL A 209 21.47 -7.83 17.50
CA VAL A 209 22.32 -7.75 16.31
C VAL A 209 23.01 -6.38 16.28
N ASN A 210 24.22 -6.31 15.76
CA ASN A 210 24.94 -5.04 15.64
C ASN A 210 25.58 -4.90 14.26
N PRO A 211 24.78 -4.53 13.25
CA PRO A 211 25.28 -4.36 11.87
C PRO A 211 26.19 -3.13 11.79
N SER A 212 27.18 -3.19 10.90
CA SER A 212 28.18 -2.11 10.76
C SER A 212 27.57 -0.75 10.42
N TRP A 213 26.50 -0.75 9.61
CA TRP A 213 25.80 0.47 9.21
C TRP A 213 25.05 1.17 10.36
N ALA A 214 24.66 0.45 11.42
CA ALA A 214 23.93 1.04 12.55
C ALA A 214 24.71 2.15 13.26
N ARG A 215 26.05 2.12 13.18
CA ARG A 215 26.90 3.20 13.73
C ARG A 215 27.00 4.43 12.83
N LEU A 216 26.54 4.31 11.57
CA LEU A 216 26.62 5.36 10.56
C LEU A 216 25.28 6.09 10.38
N PHE A 217 24.19 5.45 10.76
CA PHE A 217 22.85 6.00 10.58
C PHE A 217 22.28 6.49 11.92
N PRO A 218 21.61 7.64 11.95
CA PRO A 218 20.92 8.09 13.16
C PRO A 218 19.81 7.10 13.52
N GLN A 219 19.82 6.63 14.77
CA GLN A 219 18.72 5.89 15.34
C GLN A 219 17.54 6.84 15.55
N THR A 220 16.37 6.46 15.12
CA THR A 220 15.16 7.30 15.17
C THR A 220 14.12 6.80 16.16
N ALA A 221 14.08 5.47 16.39
CA ALA A 221 13.18 4.85 17.35
C ALA A 221 13.74 3.53 17.90
N GLU A 222 13.19 3.09 19.03
CA GLU A 222 13.36 1.74 19.56
C GLU A 222 11.97 1.27 20.01
N ILE A 223 11.47 0.18 19.38
CA ILE A 223 10.11 -0.32 19.59
C ILE A 223 10.20 -1.85 19.66
N GLY A 224 9.76 -2.43 20.77
CA GLY A 224 9.86 -3.87 21.00
C GLY A 224 11.32 -4.32 20.98
N VAL A 225 11.63 -5.32 20.17
CA VAL A 225 13.00 -5.80 20.02
C VAL A 225 13.76 -5.12 18.88
N HIS A 226 13.16 -4.17 18.19
CA HIS A 226 13.75 -3.53 17.02
C HIS A 226 14.25 -2.11 17.30
N ARG A 227 15.41 -1.78 16.70
CA ARG A 227 15.98 -0.44 16.61
C ARG A 227 15.86 0.05 15.19
N PHE A 228 15.33 1.25 15.02
CA PHE A 228 15.00 1.85 13.73
C PHE A 228 15.97 2.97 13.40
N TYR A 229 16.33 3.09 12.12
CA TYR A 229 17.35 4.02 11.65
C TYR A 229 16.94 4.66 10.34
N ARG A 230 17.24 5.94 10.22
CA ARG A 230 17.06 6.68 8.97
C ARG A 230 18.38 6.81 8.24
N ARG A 231 18.42 6.36 7.00
CA ARG A 231 19.59 6.58 6.15
C ARG A 231 19.73 8.08 5.86
N PRO A 232 20.91 8.70 6.07
CA PRO A 232 21.12 10.12 5.77
C PRO A 232 20.81 10.46 4.30
N ALA A 233 20.27 11.65 4.04
CA ALA A 233 20.22 12.21 2.71
C ALA A 233 21.66 12.37 2.18
N GLN A 234 21.91 11.99 0.93
CA GLN A 234 23.16 12.33 0.23
C GLN A 234 22.96 13.63 -0.48
#